data_057f723f19a10de34704f7dca330a669
#
_entry.id   057f723f19a10de34704f7dca330a669
#
_cell.length_a   1.000
_cell.length_b   1.000
_cell.length_c   1.000
_cell.angle_alpha   90.00
_cell.angle_beta   90.00
_cell.angle_gamma   90.00
#
_symmetry.space_group_name_H-M   'P 1'
#
loop_
_entity.id
_entity.type
_entity.pdbx_description
1 polymer ?
#
loop_
_entity_poly.entity_id
_entity_poly.type
_entity_poly.pdbx_seq_one_letter_code
_entity_poly.pdbx_strand_id
1 'polypeptide(L)'
;MNFKRYTPDLEITNYKFGARPDVTIPDREFYKVLGEEGIRKLVTRHYELLRVSEISHLFPKDDELFEIGMNNSADFMVQICGGPDYYNQHRGRPMLVNRHAGSHITPEGRLVWLNCYKQALAELTIPRPLIVSFWNYLNVFSSWMVNAPE
;
A
#
# COMPACT_ATOMS: atom_id res chain seq x y z
N MET A 1 -19.59 4.12 20.39
CA MET A 1 -18.82 3.45 20.23
C MET A 1 -18.18 3.41 19.09
N ASN A 2 -17.37 3.48 18.88
CA ASN A 2 -16.82 3.51 17.89
C ASN A 2 -16.17 2.56 17.36
N PHE A 3 -15.95 1.82 17.57
CA PHE A 3 -15.38 0.89 17.07
C PHE A 3 -15.42 0.76 15.71
N LYS A 4 -15.96 1.35 15.23
CA LYS A 4 -16.14 1.19 14.04
C LYS A 4 -15.21 1.56 13.11
N ARG A 5 -14.26 2.10 13.41
CA ARG A 5 -13.27 2.35 12.43
C ARG A 5 -12.45 1.15 12.16
N TYR A 6 -12.37 0.22 13.05
CA TYR A 6 -11.60 -0.97 12.83
C TYR A 6 -12.35 -1.91 11.88
N THR A 7 -11.65 -2.52 10.94
CA THR A 7 -12.23 -3.42 9.97
C THR A 7 -11.61 -4.80 10.13
N PRO A 8 -12.01 -5.56 11.16
CA PRO A 8 -11.37 -6.83 11.48
C PRO A 8 -11.55 -7.90 10.43
N ASP A 9 -12.48 -7.71 9.51
CA ASP A 9 -12.72 -8.68 8.46
C ASP A 9 -11.93 -8.40 7.19
N LEU A 10 -10.97 -7.48 7.23
CA LEU A 10 -10.01 -7.35 6.16
C LEU A 10 -8.99 -8.47 6.34
N GLU A 11 -9.05 -9.46 5.46
CA GLU A 11 -8.22 -10.64 5.59
C GLU A 11 -7.03 -10.61 4.67
N ILE A 12 -5.96 -11.27 5.10
CA ILE A 12 -4.75 -11.40 4.29
C ILE A 12 -4.76 -12.79 3.68
N THR A 13 -4.74 -12.85 2.35
CA THR A 13 -4.68 -14.11 1.64
C THR A 13 -3.23 -14.52 1.46
N ASN A 14 -2.92 -15.75 1.83
CA ASN A 14 -1.59 -16.29 1.61
C ASN A 14 -1.53 -16.90 0.22
N TYR A 15 -0.59 -16.43 -0.60
CA TYR A 15 -0.40 -16.96 -1.94
C TYR A 15 0.88 -17.76 -1.99
N LYS A 16 0.89 -18.77 -2.86
CA LYS A 16 2.10 -19.56 -3.07
C LYS A 16 3.23 -18.65 -3.56
N PHE A 17 4.43 -18.86 -3.04
CA PHE A 17 5.59 -18.06 -3.46
C PHE A 17 5.75 -18.14 -4.98
N GLY A 18 5.89 -16.98 -5.60
CA GLY A 18 6.04 -16.87 -7.05
C GLY A 18 4.74 -16.82 -7.82
N ALA A 19 3.59 -17.02 -7.16
CA ALA A 19 2.31 -16.90 -7.85
C ALA A 19 2.04 -15.45 -8.24
N ARG A 20 1.33 -15.28 -9.35
CA ARG A 20 0.97 -13.94 -9.85
C ARG A 20 -0.54 -13.89 -10.07
N PRO A 21 -1.33 -13.84 -8.97
CA PRO A 21 -2.79 -13.79 -9.12
C PRO A 21 -3.23 -12.50 -9.81
N ASP A 22 -4.38 -12.57 -10.47
CA ASP A 22 -4.91 -11.41 -11.19
C ASP A 22 -5.20 -10.29 -10.21
N VAL A 23 -4.87 -9.06 -10.63
CA VAL A 23 -5.03 -7.87 -9.80
C VAL A 23 -6.17 -7.02 -10.34
N THR A 24 -7.06 -6.58 -9.45
CA THR A 24 -8.11 -5.64 -9.78
C THR A 24 -7.74 -4.29 -9.17
N ILE A 25 -7.73 -3.24 -9.99
CA ILE A 25 -7.40 -1.90 -9.49
C ILE A 25 -8.52 -1.40 -8.58
N PRO A 26 -8.24 -0.47 -7.67
CA PRO A 26 -9.26 0.06 -6.76
C PRO A 26 -10.40 0.75 -7.51
N ASP A 27 -11.58 0.72 -6.90
CA ASP A 27 -12.73 1.44 -7.39
C ASP A 27 -12.39 2.93 -7.48
N ARG A 28 -12.72 3.58 -8.62
CA ARG A 28 -12.40 4.99 -8.80
C ARG A 28 -13.14 5.90 -7.83
N GLU A 29 -14.23 5.43 -7.24
CA GLU A 29 -14.91 6.19 -6.20
C GLU A 29 -14.04 6.43 -4.98
N PHE A 30 -13.06 5.54 -4.74
CA PHE A 30 -12.12 5.73 -3.65
C PHE A 30 -11.37 7.06 -3.82
N TYR A 31 -10.90 7.32 -5.04
CA TYR A 31 -10.23 8.60 -5.33
C TYR A 31 -11.21 9.76 -5.23
N LYS A 32 -12.44 9.58 -5.72
CA LYS A 32 -13.43 10.66 -5.69
C LYS A 32 -13.79 11.06 -4.26
N VAL A 33 -13.89 10.08 -3.37
CA VAL A 33 -14.29 10.34 -1.98
C VAL A 33 -13.12 10.89 -1.16
N LEU A 34 -11.95 10.28 -1.26
CA LEU A 34 -10.78 10.72 -0.49
C LEU A 34 -10.09 11.92 -1.11
N GLY A 35 -10.03 11.99 -2.43
CA GLY A 35 -9.28 13.00 -3.14
C GLY A 35 -7.78 12.75 -3.05
N GLU A 36 -7.03 13.55 -3.77
CA GLU A 36 -5.58 13.45 -3.76
C GLU A 36 -5.00 13.62 -2.37
N GLU A 37 -5.49 14.65 -1.65
CA GLU A 37 -4.97 14.95 -0.33
C GLU A 37 -5.25 13.80 0.65
N GLY A 38 -6.44 13.24 0.59
CA GLY A 38 -6.79 12.12 1.47
C GLY A 38 -5.95 10.89 1.21
N ILE A 39 -5.69 10.60 -0.06
CA ILE A 39 -4.84 9.46 -0.40
C ILE A 39 -3.40 9.70 0.05
N ARG A 40 -2.89 10.92 -0.11
CA ARG A 40 -1.54 11.23 0.35
C ARG A 40 -1.42 11.11 1.87
N LYS A 41 -2.45 11.53 2.59
CA LYS A 41 -2.46 11.37 4.06
C LYS A 41 -2.48 9.90 4.46
N LEU A 42 -3.23 9.08 3.72
CA LEU A 42 -3.28 7.64 4.00
C LEU A 42 -1.89 7.01 3.81
N VAL A 43 -1.21 7.34 2.72
CA VAL A 43 0.13 6.81 2.46
C VAL A 43 1.11 7.31 3.52
N THR A 44 1.01 8.58 3.92
CA THR A 44 1.87 9.13 4.95
C THR A 44 1.68 8.35 6.26
N ARG A 45 0.42 8.08 6.62
CA ARG A 45 0.15 7.32 7.84
C ARG A 45 0.72 5.92 7.76
N HIS A 46 0.58 5.27 6.60
CA HIS A 46 1.15 3.95 6.37
C HIS A 46 2.67 3.97 6.58
N TYR A 47 3.34 4.98 6.01
CA TYR A 47 4.80 5.08 6.14
C TYR A 47 5.24 5.39 7.56
N GLU A 48 4.46 6.18 8.31
CA GLU A 48 4.76 6.40 9.72
C GLU A 48 4.77 5.07 10.48
N LEU A 49 3.79 4.22 10.20
CA LEU A 49 3.70 2.92 10.84
C LEU A 49 4.83 1.99 10.40
N LEU A 50 5.18 2.02 9.12
CA LEU A 50 6.27 1.19 8.60
C LEU A 50 7.59 1.56 9.25
N ARG A 51 7.80 2.84 9.52
CA ARG A 51 9.08 3.32 10.04
C ARG A 51 9.38 2.78 11.44
N VAL A 52 8.36 2.40 12.18
CA VAL A 52 8.53 1.83 13.52
C VAL A 52 8.13 0.35 13.55
N SER A 53 8.05 -0.30 12.40
CA SER A 53 7.64 -1.69 12.30
C SER A 53 8.84 -2.63 12.23
N GLU A 54 8.55 -3.92 12.22
CA GLU A 54 9.57 -4.96 12.11
C GLU A 54 10.28 -4.96 10.77
N ILE A 55 9.72 -4.28 9.76
CA ILE A 55 10.37 -4.17 8.45
C ILE A 55 10.94 -2.78 8.21
N SER A 56 11.17 -2.00 9.28
CA SER A 56 11.73 -0.67 9.14
C SER A 56 13.07 -0.67 8.40
N HIS A 57 13.81 -1.76 8.49
CA HIS A 57 15.11 -1.89 7.82
C HIS A 57 15.01 -1.89 6.29
N LEU A 58 13.83 -2.09 5.73
CA LEU A 58 13.63 -2.05 4.27
C LEU A 58 13.49 -0.61 3.76
N PHE A 59 13.43 0.36 4.65
CA PHE A 59 13.22 1.76 4.29
C PHE A 59 14.42 2.60 4.70
N PRO A 60 14.70 3.70 3.98
CA PRO A 60 15.84 4.56 4.32
C PRO A 60 15.72 5.12 5.73
N LYS A 61 16.86 5.20 6.43
CA LYS A 61 16.89 5.83 7.74
C LYS A 61 17.01 7.35 7.63
N ASP A 62 17.59 7.81 6.54
CA ASP A 62 17.72 9.24 6.27
C ASP A 62 16.33 9.83 6.01
N ASP A 63 16.01 10.92 6.72
CA ASP A 63 14.67 11.52 6.64
C ASP A 63 14.31 11.96 5.23
N GLU A 64 15.26 12.57 4.52
CA GLU A 64 15.01 13.07 3.19
C GLU A 64 14.73 11.94 2.19
N LEU A 65 15.55 10.89 2.24
CA LEU A 65 15.35 9.73 1.36
C LEU A 65 14.06 9.00 1.70
N PHE A 66 13.72 8.93 3.00
CA PHE A 66 12.48 8.31 3.41
C PHE A 66 11.28 9.07 2.83
N GLU A 67 11.34 10.41 2.90
CA GLU A 67 10.25 11.23 2.39
C GLU A 67 10.12 11.11 0.87
N ILE A 68 11.24 11.01 0.16
CA ILE A 68 11.19 10.81 -1.29
C ILE A 68 10.46 9.50 -1.62
N GLY A 69 10.80 8.42 -0.92
CA GLY A 69 10.12 7.14 -1.13
C GLY A 69 8.64 7.21 -0.82
N MET A 70 8.29 7.90 0.28
CA MET A 70 6.91 8.06 0.66
C MET A 70 6.13 8.84 -0.42
N ASN A 71 6.72 9.92 -0.95
CA ASN A 71 6.06 10.71 -1.98
C ASN A 71 5.90 9.92 -3.28
N ASN A 72 6.87 9.10 -3.64
CA ASN A 72 6.75 8.22 -4.80
C ASN A 72 5.61 7.23 -4.62
N SER A 73 5.47 6.68 -3.42
CA SER A 73 4.39 5.75 -3.11
C SER A 73 3.04 6.46 -3.17
N ALA A 74 2.97 7.69 -2.66
CA ALA A 74 1.73 8.47 -2.70
C ALA A 74 1.34 8.79 -4.15
N ASP A 75 2.31 9.19 -4.97
CA ASP A 75 2.05 9.42 -6.40
C ASP A 75 1.48 8.17 -7.06
N PHE A 76 2.04 7.01 -6.74
CA PHE A 76 1.55 5.76 -7.32
C PHE A 76 0.13 5.47 -6.87
N MET A 77 -0.17 5.63 -5.58
CA MET A 77 -1.51 5.34 -5.08
C MET A 77 -2.56 6.28 -5.64
N VAL A 78 -2.23 7.56 -5.79
CA VAL A 78 -3.14 8.51 -6.45
C VAL A 78 -3.42 8.03 -7.87
N GLN A 79 -2.38 7.65 -8.59
CA GLN A 79 -2.51 7.21 -9.98
C GLN A 79 -3.33 5.93 -10.11
N ILE A 80 -3.06 4.92 -9.29
CA ILE A 80 -3.73 3.64 -9.43
C ILE A 80 -5.20 3.73 -9.00
N CYS A 81 -5.54 4.70 -8.15
CA CYS A 81 -6.91 4.91 -7.71
C CYS A 81 -7.72 5.76 -8.69
N GLY A 82 -7.12 6.17 -9.81
CA GLY A 82 -7.83 6.90 -10.85
C GLY A 82 -7.58 8.39 -10.90
N GLY A 83 -6.62 8.88 -10.11
CA GLY A 83 -6.20 10.27 -10.18
C GLY A 83 -5.18 10.50 -11.28
N PRO A 84 -4.55 11.69 -11.29
CA PRO A 84 -3.55 12.00 -12.31
C PRO A 84 -2.38 11.03 -12.27
N ASP A 85 -1.71 10.85 -13.41
CA ASP A 85 -0.62 9.89 -13.53
C ASP A 85 0.71 10.47 -13.05
N TYR A 86 0.72 10.99 -11.83
CA TYR A 86 1.90 11.61 -11.25
C TYR A 86 3.10 10.68 -11.20
N TYR A 87 2.89 9.40 -10.91
CA TYR A 87 4.01 8.49 -10.84
C TYR A 87 4.69 8.36 -12.19
N ASN A 88 3.91 8.19 -13.27
CA ASN A 88 4.48 8.09 -14.61
C ASN A 88 5.19 9.38 -15.01
N GLN A 89 4.65 10.53 -14.61
CA GLN A 89 5.29 11.82 -14.93
C GLN A 89 6.63 11.98 -14.22
N HIS A 90 6.74 11.52 -12.98
CA HIS A 90 7.95 11.73 -12.18
C HIS A 90 8.95 10.58 -12.29
N ARG A 91 8.49 9.35 -12.49
CA ARG A 91 9.35 8.17 -12.44
C ARG A 91 9.25 7.27 -13.68
N GLY A 92 8.34 7.57 -14.61
CA GLY A 92 8.10 6.71 -15.74
C GLY A 92 7.19 5.55 -15.37
N ARG A 93 7.27 4.45 -16.12
CA ARG A 93 6.37 3.31 -15.89
C ARG A 93 6.59 2.75 -14.49
N PRO A 94 5.51 2.33 -13.81
CA PRO A 94 5.65 1.83 -12.44
C PRO A 94 6.60 0.65 -12.31
N MET A 95 6.38 -0.44 -13.05
CA MET A 95 7.27 -1.62 -13.02
C MET A 95 7.67 -1.99 -11.60
N LEU A 96 6.68 -2.07 -10.70
CA LEU A 96 6.95 -2.16 -9.27
C LEU A 96 7.70 -3.42 -8.87
N VAL A 97 7.43 -4.55 -9.54
CA VAL A 97 8.15 -5.79 -9.23
C VAL A 97 9.65 -5.59 -9.47
N ASN A 98 10.00 -4.97 -10.60
CA ASN A 98 11.41 -4.72 -10.90
C ASN A 98 12.04 -3.75 -9.91
N ARG A 99 11.29 -2.72 -9.51
CA ARG A 99 11.81 -1.72 -8.58
C ARG A 99 12.02 -2.28 -7.18
N HIS A 100 11.30 -3.35 -6.82
CA HIS A 100 11.45 -3.99 -5.51
C HIS A 100 12.45 -5.14 -5.53
N ALA A 101 12.98 -5.50 -6.70
CA ALA A 101 13.83 -6.69 -6.82
C ALA A 101 15.10 -6.60 -5.98
N GLY A 102 15.57 -5.39 -5.67
CA GLY A 102 16.77 -5.21 -4.86
C GLY A 102 16.54 -5.33 -3.35
N SER A 103 15.29 -5.46 -2.92
CA SER A 103 14.98 -5.60 -1.50
C SER A 103 14.66 -7.04 -1.18
N HIS A 104 14.90 -7.45 0.06
CA HIS A 104 14.60 -8.82 0.50
C HIS A 104 13.21 -8.83 1.10
N ILE A 105 12.22 -9.20 0.30
CA ILE A 105 10.80 -9.14 0.71
C ILE A 105 10.27 -10.55 0.90
N THR A 106 9.96 -10.88 2.15
CA THR A 106 9.48 -12.20 2.55
C THR A 106 7.97 -12.19 2.74
N PRO A 107 7.35 -13.38 2.83
CA PRO A 107 5.92 -13.43 3.20
C PRO A 107 5.63 -12.75 4.53
N GLU A 108 6.52 -12.89 5.51
CA GLU A 108 6.33 -12.21 6.81
C GLU A 108 6.40 -10.69 6.66
N GLY A 109 7.34 -10.21 5.84
CA GLY A 109 7.43 -8.78 5.59
C GLY A 109 6.18 -8.24 4.94
N ARG A 110 5.59 -9.01 4.02
CA ARG A 110 4.33 -8.63 3.40
C ARG A 110 3.20 -8.52 4.44
N LEU A 111 3.16 -9.46 5.40
CA LEU A 111 2.15 -9.40 6.46
C LEU A 111 2.28 -8.12 7.28
N VAL A 112 3.49 -7.73 7.63
CA VAL A 112 3.73 -6.51 8.38
C VAL A 112 3.25 -5.30 7.57
N TRP A 113 3.62 -5.26 6.28
CA TRP A 113 3.25 -4.16 5.39
C TRP A 113 1.72 -4.03 5.30
N LEU A 114 1.03 -5.15 5.12
CA LEU A 114 -0.43 -5.16 5.03
C LEU A 114 -1.09 -4.79 6.35
N ASN A 115 -0.55 -5.25 7.48
CA ASN A 115 -1.13 -4.90 8.78
C ASN A 115 -0.97 -3.42 9.07
N CYS A 116 0.11 -2.79 8.61
CA CYS A 116 0.27 -1.35 8.75
C CYS A 116 -0.80 -0.61 7.93
N TYR A 117 -1.10 -1.09 6.72
CA TYR A 117 -2.19 -0.50 5.94
C TYR A 117 -3.55 -0.74 6.59
N LYS A 118 -3.76 -1.93 7.15
CA LYS A 118 -5.02 -2.21 7.83
C LYS A 118 -5.24 -1.22 8.97
N GLN A 119 -4.20 -0.91 9.72
CA GLN A 119 -4.30 0.06 10.81
C GLN A 119 -4.59 1.47 10.28
N ALA A 120 -3.90 1.87 9.20
CA ALA A 120 -4.14 3.19 8.62
C ALA A 120 -5.55 3.30 8.06
N LEU A 121 -6.04 2.24 7.39
CA LEU A 121 -7.39 2.23 6.82
C LEU A 121 -8.46 2.29 7.91
N ALA A 122 -8.18 1.72 9.08
CA ALA A 122 -9.14 1.74 10.18
C ALA A 122 -9.39 3.15 10.70
N GLU A 123 -8.52 4.09 10.39
CA GLU A 123 -8.68 5.49 10.81
C GLU A 123 -9.56 6.30 9.84
N LEU A 124 -9.93 5.72 8.70
CA LEU A 124 -10.75 6.42 7.71
C LEU A 124 -12.23 6.27 8.03
N THR A 125 -13.01 7.29 7.64
CA THR A 125 -14.47 7.28 7.82
C THR A 125 -15.15 7.42 6.48
N ILE A 126 -14.90 6.48 5.57
CA ILE A 126 -15.50 6.44 4.24
C ILE A 126 -16.32 5.16 4.09
N PRO A 127 -17.16 5.06 3.05
CA PRO A 127 -17.98 3.86 2.87
C PRO A 127 -17.12 2.61 2.82
N ARG A 128 -17.56 1.60 3.57
CA ARG A 128 -16.82 0.36 3.69
C ARG A 128 -16.49 -0.33 2.35
N PRO A 129 -17.42 -0.38 1.37
CA PRO A 129 -17.07 -1.02 0.09
C PRO A 129 -15.86 -0.42 -0.58
N LEU A 130 -15.59 0.88 -0.36
CA LEU A 130 -14.41 1.52 -0.94
C LEU A 130 -13.14 1.08 -0.23
N ILE A 131 -13.21 0.91 1.10
CA ILE A 131 -12.07 0.38 1.86
C ILE A 131 -11.78 -1.05 1.39
N VAL A 132 -12.82 -1.87 1.22
CA VAL A 132 -12.64 -3.24 0.77
C VAL A 132 -12.01 -3.29 -0.62
N SER A 133 -12.46 -2.41 -1.52
CA SER A 133 -11.92 -2.35 -2.87
C SER A 133 -10.41 -2.04 -2.86
N PHE A 134 -10.01 -1.04 -2.08
CA PHE A 134 -8.60 -0.68 -1.96
C PHE A 134 -7.81 -1.81 -1.31
N TRP A 135 -8.36 -2.40 -0.26
CA TRP A 135 -7.71 -3.51 0.44
C TRP A 135 -7.49 -4.71 -0.49
N ASN A 136 -8.51 -5.04 -1.30
CA ASN A 136 -8.37 -6.16 -2.22
C ASN A 136 -7.21 -5.96 -3.18
N TYR A 137 -7.02 -4.74 -3.67
CA TYR A 137 -5.88 -4.42 -4.51
C TYR A 137 -4.56 -4.67 -3.77
N LEU A 138 -4.46 -4.13 -2.55
CA LEU A 138 -3.24 -4.27 -1.75
C LEU A 138 -2.95 -5.74 -1.44
N ASN A 139 -4.00 -6.48 -1.05
CA ASN A 139 -3.87 -7.87 -0.63
C ASN A 139 -3.32 -8.74 -1.77
N VAL A 140 -3.77 -8.49 -2.99
CA VAL A 140 -3.32 -9.29 -4.13
C VAL A 140 -1.97 -8.79 -4.64
N PHE A 141 -1.85 -7.50 -4.93
CA PHE A 141 -0.64 -7.00 -5.59
C PHE A 141 0.59 -7.07 -4.71
N SER A 142 0.42 -6.95 -3.39
CA SER A 142 1.57 -7.07 -2.49
C SER A 142 2.23 -8.45 -2.60
N SER A 143 1.48 -9.48 -2.96
CA SER A 143 2.05 -10.82 -3.11
C SER A 143 3.03 -10.88 -4.28
N TRP A 144 2.85 -10.02 -5.29
CA TRP A 144 3.76 -9.97 -6.44
C TRP A 144 5.15 -9.43 -6.04
N MET A 145 5.22 -8.68 -4.93
CA MET A 145 6.47 -8.07 -4.50
C MET A 145 7.34 -9.04 -3.71
N VAL A 146 6.77 -10.12 -3.19
CA VAL A 146 7.52 -11.10 -2.42
C VAL A 146 8.53 -11.78 -3.35
N ASN A 147 9.81 -11.71 -2.98
CA ASN A 147 10.88 -12.23 -3.82
C ASN A 147 11.83 -13.16 -3.08
N ALA A 148 11.47 -13.54 -1.86
CA ALA A 148 12.25 -14.47 -1.07
C ALA A 148 11.29 -15.32 -0.23
N PRO A 149 11.56 -16.64 -0.08
CA PRO A 149 10.63 -17.49 0.69
C PRO A 149 10.70 -17.24 2.19
N GLU A 150 11.82 -16.68 2.66
CA GLU A 150 11.97 -16.34 4.08
C GLU A 150 13.12 -15.36 4.27
#